data_43a0c7fce607d17cff8731e1185455b2
#
_entry.id   43a0c7fce607d17cff8731e1185455b2
#
_cell.length_a   1.000
_cell.length_b   1.000
_cell.length_c   1.000
_cell.angle_alpha   90.00
_cell.angle_beta   90.00
_cell.angle_gamma   90.00
#
_symmetry.space_group_name_H-M   'P 1'
#
loop_
_entity.id
_entity.type
_entity.pdbx_description
1 polymer ?
#
loop_
_entity_poly.entity_id
_entity_poly.type
_entity_poly.pdbx_seq_one_letter_code
_entity_poly.pdbx_strand_id
1 'polypeptide(L)'
;GSLRVFAQRTDLGQHPVNGKVADLIRTEIEAGMQSPAFYVGFQSQAEKVKNDFVSFLIDAKRQGKSVAAYGAAAKGNTLMNFAGIRPDLISFVVDKNPAKQAKFMPGSRIPILAPEVLRLRRPDYLVILPWNIAAEVKQQNAALAAQGTKFVTAVPQLEILN
;
A
#
# COMPACT_ATOMS: atom_id res chain seq x y z
N GLY A 1 -7.60 -5.00 4.45
CA GLY A 1 -7.63 -4.84 5.89
C GLY A 1 -6.51 -5.60 6.59
N SER A 2 -6.49 -5.49 7.90
CA SER A 2 -5.58 -6.25 8.76
C SER A 2 -6.40 -7.10 9.71
N LEU A 3 -5.99 -8.35 9.91
CA LEU A 3 -6.59 -9.24 10.88
C LEU A 3 -5.76 -9.17 12.18
N ARG A 4 -6.44 -8.94 13.31
CA ARG A 4 -5.83 -9.06 14.65
C ARG A 4 -6.39 -10.28 15.35
N VAL A 5 -5.52 -11.22 15.68
CA VAL A 5 -5.87 -12.45 16.37
C VAL A 5 -5.39 -12.37 17.81
N PHE A 6 -6.28 -12.73 18.74
CA PHE A 6 -5.94 -12.90 20.15
C PHE A 6 -6.00 -14.39 20.48
N ALA A 7 -4.97 -14.91 21.11
CA ALA A 7 -4.89 -16.29 21.52
C ALA A 7 -4.44 -16.38 22.99
N GLN A 8 -4.92 -17.39 23.69
CA GLN A 8 -4.51 -17.72 25.07
C GLN A 8 -4.37 -19.23 25.24
N ARG A 9 -3.66 -19.64 26.25
CA ARG A 9 -3.63 -21.06 26.66
C ARG A 9 -5.00 -21.47 27.17
N THR A 10 -5.45 -22.65 26.76
CA THR A 10 -6.78 -23.16 27.11
C THR A 10 -6.97 -23.39 28.60
N ASP A 11 -5.87 -23.76 29.31
CA ASP A 11 -5.88 -24.05 30.73
C ASP A 11 -5.92 -22.78 31.62
N LEU A 12 -5.62 -21.59 31.08
CA LEU A 12 -5.64 -20.36 31.85
C LEU A 12 -7.02 -19.68 31.88
N GLY A 13 -7.84 -19.87 30.86
CA GLY A 13 -9.26 -19.47 30.81
C GLY A 13 -9.60 -18.02 31.19
N GLN A 14 -8.65 -17.08 31.12
CA GLN A 14 -8.81 -15.72 31.62
C GLN A 14 -9.77 -14.86 30.80
N HIS A 15 -9.94 -15.19 29.53
CA HIS A 15 -10.80 -14.45 28.61
C HIS A 15 -11.77 -15.40 27.90
N PRO A 16 -13.07 -15.10 27.92
CA PRO A 16 -14.06 -15.91 27.21
C PRO A 16 -13.82 -15.83 25.69
N VAL A 17 -13.95 -16.96 25.02
CA VAL A 17 -13.99 -17.00 23.55
C VAL A 17 -15.30 -16.38 23.10
N ASN A 18 -15.23 -15.31 22.31
CA ASN A 18 -16.41 -14.69 21.74
C ASN A 18 -16.74 -15.27 20.34
N GLY A 19 -17.96 -15.03 19.87
CA GLY A 19 -18.45 -15.56 18.57
C GLY A 19 -17.76 -14.98 17.33
N LYS A 20 -16.92 -13.94 17.43
CA LYS A 20 -16.33 -13.24 16.28
C LYS A 20 -15.48 -14.14 15.40
N VAL A 21 -14.83 -15.16 15.97
CA VAL A 21 -14.05 -16.13 15.19
C VAL A 21 -14.99 -16.97 14.30
N ALA A 22 -16.07 -17.50 14.90
CA ALA A 22 -17.06 -18.27 14.16
C ALA A 22 -17.79 -17.43 13.11
N ASP A 23 -18.09 -16.17 13.43
CA ASP A 23 -18.74 -15.24 12.49
C ASP A 23 -17.84 -14.94 11.31
N LEU A 24 -16.54 -14.71 11.54
CA LEU A 24 -15.59 -14.48 10.44
C LEU A 24 -15.44 -15.72 9.55
N ILE A 25 -15.29 -16.91 10.15
CA ILE A 25 -15.22 -18.17 9.41
C ILE A 25 -16.48 -18.36 8.55
N ARG A 26 -17.66 -18.09 9.10
CA ARG A 26 -18.92 -18.17 8.36
C ARG A 26 -18.92 -17.21 7.17
N THR A 27 -18.51 -15.97 7.37
CA THR A 27 -18.40 -14.98 6.28
C THR A 27 -17.47 -15.45 5.18
N GLU A 28 -16.33 -16.05 5.52
CA GLU A 28 -15.36 -16.58 4.55
C GLU A 28 -15.93 -17.81 3.78
N ILE A 29 -16.68 -18.69 4.47
CA ILE A 29 -17.36 -19.82 3.84
C ILE A 29 -18.45 -19.36 2.88
N GLU A 30 -19.30 -18.41 3.33
CA GLU A 30 -20.37 -17.81 2.51
C GLU A 30 -19.81 -17.08 1.26
N ALA A 31 -18.64 -16.46 1.39
CA ALA A 31 -17.93 -15.88 0.26
C ALA A 31 -17.33 -16.91 -0.69
N GLY A 32 -17.35 -18.21 -0.38
CA GLY A 32 -16.84 -19.28 -1.20
C GLY A 32 -15.34 -19.53 -1.11
N MET A 33 -14.65 -18.97 -0.10
CA MET A 33 -13.17 -19.03 0.03
C MET A 33 -12.62 -20.45 0.21
N GLN A 34 -13.47 -21.44 0.53
CA GLN A 34 -13.09 -22.85 0.59
C GLN A 34 -13.03 -23.52 -0.79
N SER A 35 -13.52 -22.87 -1.84
CA SER A 35 -13.55 -23.41 -3.20
C SER A 35 -12.45 -22.81 -4.07
N PRO A 36 -11.75 -23.61 -4.90
CA PRO A 36 -10.83 -23.08 -5.91
C PRO A 36 -11.49 -22.07 -6.85
N ALA A 37 -12.79 -22.17 -7.08
CA ALA A 37 -13.56 -21.25 -7.93
C ALA A 37 -13.51 -19.80 -7.43
N PHE A 38 -13.40 -19.57 -6.11
CA PHE A 38 -13.24 -18.22 -5.53
C PHE A 38 -11.96 -17.54 -6.03
N TYR A 39 -10.93 -18.31 -6.32
CA TYR A 39 -9.61 -17.79 -6.71
C TYR A 39 -9.41 -17.69 -8.22
N VAL A 40 -10.38 -18.19 -9.00
CA VAL A 40 -10.36 -18.05 -10.47
C VAL A 40 -10.39 -16.55 -10.82
N GLY A 41 -9.44 -16.12 -11.66
CA GLY A 41 -9.33 -14.72 -12.06
C GLY A 41 -8.43 -13.87 -11.16
N PHE A 42 -7.95 -14.37 -10.01
CA PHE A 42 -7.04 -13.60 -9.13
C PHE A 42 -5.78 -13.12 -9.86
N GLN A 43 -5.17 -13.98 -10.69
CA GLN A 43 -3.99 -13.61 -11.46
C GLN A 43 -4.28 -12.47 -12.42
N SER A 44 -5.37 -12.53 -13.16
CA SER A 44 -5.79 -11.49 -14.10
C SER A 44 -6.05 -10.15 -13.38
N GLN A 45 -6.66 -10.22 -12.18
CA GLN A 45 -6.89 -9.02 -11.36
C GLN A 45 -5.57 -8.43 -10.85
N ALA A 46 -4.62 -9.26 -10.41
CA ALA A 46 -3.30 -8.81 -9.99
C ALA A 46 -2.52 -8.14 -11.14
N GLU A 47 -2.60 -8.73 -12.34
CA GLU A 47 -2.00 -8.17 -13.55
C GLU A 47 -2.66 -6.86 -13.96
N LYS A 48 -3.98 -6.75 -13.83
CA LYS A 48 -4.69 -5.50 -14.08
C LYS A 48 -4.20 -4.38 -13.15
N VAL A 49 -4.14 -4.65 -11.84
CA VAL A 49 -3.61 -3.70 -10.84
C VAL A 49 -2.20 -3.25 -11.21
N LYS A 50 -1.33 -4.20 -11.56
CA LYS A 50 0.04 -3.91 -12.01
C LYS A 50 0.04 -3.02 -13.25
N ASN A 51 -0.72 -3.38 -14.27
CA ASN A 51 -0.72 -2.68 -15.56
C ASN A 51 -1.27 -1.25 -15.42
N ASP A 52 -2.37 -1.08 -14.68
CA ASP A 52 -2.96 0.24 -14.41
C ASP A 52 -1.95 1.14 -13.66
N PHE A 53 -1.25 0.58 -12.68
CA PHE A 53 -0.25 1.31 -11.91
C PHE A 53 0.96 1.73 -12.77
N VAL A 54 1.49 0.82 -13.59
CA VAL A 54 2.60 1.12 -14.51
C VAL A 54 2.17 2.18 -15.53
N SER A 55 0.98 2.05 -16.12
CA SER A 55 0.43 3.01 -17.07
C SER A 55 0.33 4.41 -16.47
N PHE A 56 -0.25 4.51 -15.29
CA PHE A 56 -0.33 5.77 -14.54
C PHE A 56 1.06 6.42 -14.34
N LEU A 57 2.05 5.65 -13.93
CA LEU A 57 3.40 6.17 -13.67
C LEU A 57 4.09 6.64 -14.97
N ILE A 58 3.91 5.90 -16.06
CA ILE A 58 4.43 6.28 -17.38
C ILE A 58 3.77 7.58 -17.85
N ASP A 59 2.46 7.70 -17.71
CA ASP A 59 1.72 8.88 -18.13
C ASP A 59 2.07 10.10 -17.27
N ALA A 60 2.24 9.94 -15.96
CA ALA A 60 2.76 10.98 -15.09
C ALA A 60 4.14 11.47 -15.56
N LYS A 61 5.06 10.55 -15.88
CA LYS A 61 6.39 10.87 -16.38
C LYS A 61 6.34 11.61 -17.74
N ARG A 62 5.50 11.17 -18.66
CA ARG A 62 5.31 11.82 -19.97
C ARG A 62 4.79 13.25 -19.84
N GLN A 63 3.99 13.52 -18.81
CA GLN A 63 3.46 14.84 -18.48
C GLN A 63 4.44 15.69 -17.65
N GLY A 64 5.66 15.21 -17.41
CA GLY A 64 6.66 15.91 -16.60
C GLY A 64 6.30 15.96 -15.11
N LYS A 65 5.39 15.08 -14.64
CA LYS A 65 4.95 15.02 -13.24
C LYS A 65 5.90 14.18 -12.39
N SER A 66 6.22 14.72 -11.23
CA SER A 66 7.04 14.04 -10.22
C SER A 66 6.21 13.09 -9.36
N VAL A 67 6.72 11.86 -9.16
CA VAL A 67 6.06 10.86 -8.32
C VAL A 67 7.01 10.41 -7.23
N ALA A 68 6.50 10.41 -5.99
CA ALA A 68 7.14 9.79 -4.83
C ALA A 68 6.17 8.78 -4.19
N ALA A 69 6.67 7.96 -3.26
CA ALA A 69 5.82 7.06 -2.52
C ALA A 69 5.96 7.24 -1.00
N TYR A 70 4.93 6.84 -0.28
CA TYR A 70 4.87 6.85 1.18
C TYR A 70 4.76 5.43 1.72
N GLY A 71 5.63 5.08 2.68
CA GLY A 71 5.63 3.84 3.42
C GLY A 71 6.42 2.71 2.75
N ALA A 72 7.65 2.48 3.21
CA ALA A 72 8.49 1.34 2.79
C ALA A 72 7.97 0.03 3.43
N ALA A 73 6.71 -0.33 3.12
CA ALA A 73 6.02 -1.50 3.64
C ALA A 73 6.27 -2.73 2.76
N ALA A 74 6.28 -3.94 3.36
CA ALA A 74 6.53 -5.19 2.65
C ALA A 74 5.59 -5.38 1.45
N LYS A 75 4.28 -5.20 1.65
CA LYS A 75 3.29 -5.34 0.58
C LYS A 75 3.47 -4.33 -0.57
N GLY A 76 3.84 -3.09 -0.24
CA GLY A 76 4.19 -2.08 -1.24
C GLY A 76 5.43 -2.45 -2.02
N ASN A 77 6.45 -3.00 -1.34
CA ASN A 77 7.65 -3.51 -2.00
C ASN A 77 7.34 -4.67 -2.96
N THR A 78 6.44 -5.59 -2.57
CA THR A 78 5.97 -6.68 -3.45
C THR A 78 5.31 -6.11 -4.70
N LEU A 79 4.38 -5.16 -4.56
CA LEU A 79 3.73 -4.51 -5.70
C LEU A 79 4.76 -3.83 -6.62
N MET A 80 5.69 -3.07 -6.07
CA MET A 80 6.68 -2.34 -6.86
C MET A 80 7.61 -3.28 -7.63
N ASN A 81 8.05 -4.39 -7.02
CA ASN A 81 8.86 -5.39 -7.71
C ASN A 81 8.06 -6.15 -8.77
N PHE A 82 6.82 -6.54 -8.47
CA PHE A 82 5.93 -7.20 -9.44
C PHE A 82 5.65 -6.28 -10.65
N ALA A 83 5.48 -4.99 -10.41
CA ALA A 83 5.27 -4.00 -11.46
C ALA A 83 6.57 -3.53 -12.15
N GLY A 84 7.74 -3.98 -11.71
CA GLY A 84 9.01 -3.60 -12.31
C GLY A 84 9.39 -2.12 -12.09
N ILE A 85 8.84 -1.47 -11.05
CA ILE A 85 9.06 -0.05 -10.79
C ILE A 85 10.52 0.20 -10.40
N ARG A 86 11.09 1.29 -10.96
CA ARG A 86 12.47 1.73 -10.74
C ARG A 86 12.51 3.22 -10.41
N PRO A 87 13.67 3.78 -10.00
CA PRO A 87 13.81 5.20 -9.62
C PRO A 87 13.44 6.22 -10.70
N ASP A 88 13.35 5.78 -11.95
CA ASP A 88 12.94 6.61 -13.09
C ASP A 88 11.43 6.87 -13.12
N LEU A 89 10.61 6.07 -12.43
CA LEU A 89 9.17 6.22 -12.32
C LEU A 89 8.75 6.73 -10.92
N ILE A 90 9.38 6.23 -9.86
CA ILE A 90 9.20 6.72 -8.48
C ILE A 90 10.56 7.11 -7.94
N SER A 91 10.79 8.39 -7.75
CA SER A 91 12.12 8.93 -7.44
C SER A 91 12.62 8.61 -6.02
N PHE A 92 11.71 8.48 -5.05
CA PHE A 92 12.01 8.10 -3.67
C PHE A 92 10.75 7.60 -2.94
N VAL A 93 10.99 6.88 -1.86
CA VAL A 93 9.95 6.49 -0.88
C VAL A 93 10.26 7.20 0.43
N VAL A 94 9.25 7.65 1.17
CA VAL A 94 9.45 8.11 2.55
C VAL A 94 8.88 7.10 3.54
N ASP A 95 9.56 6.92 4.67
CA ASP A 95 9.07 6.08 5.76
C ASP A 95 9.37 6.74 7.12
N LYS A 96 8.42 6.67 8.05
CA LYS A 96 8.57 7.21 9.41
C LYS A 96 9.57 6.43 10.27
N ASN A 97 9.83 5.16 9.93
CA ASN A 97 10.74 4.32 10.70
C ASN A 97 12.20 4.72 10.42
N PRO A 98 12.94 5.28 11.41
CA PRO A 98 14.33 5.69 11.21
C PRO A 98 15.25 4.53 10.78
N ALA A 99 14.93 3.29 11.19
CA ALA A 99 15.71 2.12 10.81
C ALA A 99 15.67 1.79 9.31
N LYS A 100 14.71 2.35 8.57
CA LYS A 100 14.60 2.20 7.11
C LYS A 100 15.17 3.37 6.33
N GLN A 101 15.25 4.55 6.96
CA GLN A 101 15.75 5.77 6.32
C GLN A 101 17.22 5.63 5.92
N ALA A 102 17.64 6.34 4.89
CA ALA A 102 18.96 6.27 4.26
C ALA A 102 19.33 4.87 3.71
N LYS A 103 18.33 4.02 3.49
CA LYS A 103 18.44 2.70 2.84
C LYS A 103 17.69 2.72 1.50
N PHE A 104 17.60 1.56 0.88
CA PHE A 104 16.93 1.39 -0.40
C PHE A 104 15.83 0.33 -0.29
N MET A 105 14.78 0.51 -1.09
CA MET A 105 13.76 -0.52 -1.28
C MET A 105 14.39 -1.77 -1.89
N PRO A 106 14.17 -2.97 -1.32
CA PRO A 106 14.70 -4.21 -1.87
C PRO A 106 14.22 -4.43 -3.32
N GLY A 107 15.12 -4.84 -4.20
CA GLY A 107 14.85 -5.10 -5.61
C GLY A 107 14.80 -3.84 -6.47
N SER A 108 13.93 -2.90 -6.18
CA SER A 108 13.77 -1.66 -6.98
C SER A 108 14.92 -0.65 -6.79
N ARG A 109 15.63 -0.70 -5.67
CA ARG A 109 16.70 0.23 -5.28
C ARG A 109 16.26 1.69 -5.18
N ILE A 110 14.98 1.95 -5.00
CA ILE A 110 14.47 3.29 -4.76
C ILE A 110 14.90 3.74 -3.36
N PRO A 111 15.49 4.96 -3.20
CA PRO A 111 15.97 5.43 -1.90
C PRO A 111 14.80 5.66 -0.93
N ILE A 112 15.02 5.31 0.34
CA ILE A 112 14.08 5.56 1.43
C ILE A 112 14.58 6.76 2.23
N LEU A 113 13.76 7.79 2.29
CA LEU A 113 14.07 9.06 2.92
C LEU A 113 13.16 9.33 4.12
N ALA A 114 13.50 10.34 4.92
CA ALA A 114 12.65 10.82 6.00
C ALA A 114 11.43 11.58 5.44
N PRO A 115 10.25 11.56 6.13
CA PRO A 115 9.02 12.20 5.66
C PRO A 115 9.13 13.70 5.41
N GLU A 116 10.04 14.39 6.10
CA GLU A 116 10.29 15.83 5.98
C GLU A 116 10.69 16.24 4.56
N VAL A 117 11.29 15.30 3.81
CA VAL A 117 11.70 15.53 2.41
C VAL A 117 10.50 15.85 1.51
N LEU A 118 9.31 15.35 1.83
CA LEU A 118 8.09 15.66 1.07
C LEU A 118 7.79 17.16 1.04
N ARG A 119 8.02 17.88 2.14
CA ARG A 119 7.81 19.33 2.22
C ARG A 119 8.77 20.12 1.34
N LEU A 120 9.98 19.59 1.14
CA LEU A 120 11.02 20.21 0.31
C LEU A 120 10.80 19.90 -1.18
N ARG A 121 10.54 18.64 -1.52
CA ARG A 121 10.46 18.16 -2.91
C ARG A 121 9.08 18.28 -3.54
N ARG A 122 8.02 18.36 -2.75
CA ARG A 122 6.61 18.57 -3.17
C ARG A 122 6.24 17.78 -4.43
N PRO A 123 6.21 16.46 -4.37
CA PRO A 123 5.88 15.66 -5.55
C PRO A 123 4.46 15.98 -6.03
N ASP A 124 4.23 15.94 -7.35
CA ASP A 124 2.87 16.08 -7.91
C ASP A 124 1.95 14.94 -7.47
N TYR A 125 2.51 13.74 -7.38
CA TYR A 125 1.80 12.56 -6.91
C TYR A 125 2.54 11.87 -5.76
N LEU A 126 1.80 11.49 -4.71
CA LEU A 126 2.29 10.69 -3.60
C LEU A 126 1.54 9.35 -3.54
N VAL A 127 2.19 8.28 -3.99
CA VAL A 127 1.65 6.92 -3.96
C VAL A 127 1.70 6.38 -2.53
N ILE A 128 0.55 6.01 -1.97
CA ILE A 128 0.45 5.42 -0.63
C ILE A 128 0.58 3.91 -0.76
N LEU A 129 1.76 3.37 -0.43
CA LEU A 129 2.04 1.93 -0.51
C LEU A 129 1.30 1.12 0.57
N PRO A 130 1.15 1.58 1.82
CA PRO A 130 0.27 0.95 2.79
C PRO A 130 -1.20 1.36 2.59
N TRP A 131 -1.81 0.98 1.47
CA TRP A 131 -3.15 1.41 1.04
C TRP A 131 -4.27 1.22 2.08
N ASN A 132 -4.13 0.26 3.02
CA ASN A 132 -5.10 0.03 4.08
C ASN A 132 -5.18 1.17 5.12
N ILE A 133 -4.19 2.05 5.17
CA ILE A 133 -4.15 3.24 6.02
C ILE A 133 -4.08 4.52 5.19
N ALA A 134 -4.56 4.49 3.95
CA ALA A 134 -4.47 5.63 3.03
C ALA A 134 -5.14 6.89 3.59
N ALA A 135 -6.29 6.75 4.22
CA ALA A 135 -7.01 7.87 4.84
C ALA A 135 -6.17 8.54 5.95
N GLU A 136 -5.53 7.75 6.81
CA GLU A 136 -4.64 8.25 7.86
C GLU A 136 -3.43 8.97 7.27
N VAL A 137 -2.77 8.37 6.27
CA VAL A 137 -1.60 8.97 5.60
C VAL A 137 -1.99 10.29 4.93
N LYS A 138 -3.13 10.34 4.24
CA LYS A 138 -3.66 11.56 3.62
C LYS A 138 -3.89 12.66 4.68
N GLN A 139 -4.54 12.33 5.79
CA GLN A 139 -4.80 13.27 6.87
C GLN A 139 -3.50 13.83 7.47
N GLN A 140 -2.51 12.97 7.74
CA GLN A 140 -1.21 13.37 8.28
C GLN A 140 -0.41 14.27 7.32
N ASN A 141 -0.70 14.21 6.03
CA ASN A 141 -0.02 14.97 4.98
C ASN A 141 -0.95 15.99 4.29
N ALA A 142 -2.02 16.43 4.95
CA ALA A 142 -3.00 17.37 4.41
C ALA A 142 -2.38 18.67 3.87
N ALA A 143 -1.29 19.15 4.49
CA ALA A 143 -0.56 20.32 4.02
C ALA A 143 0.03 20.14 2.61
N LEU A 144 0.37 18.90 2.18
CA LEU A 144 0.83 18.62 0.82
C LEU A 144 -0.34 18.70 -0.16
N ALA A 145 -1.53 18.20 0.21
CA ALA A 145 -2.73 18.35 -0.61
C ALA A 145 -3.05 19.83 -0.89
N ALA A 146 -2.98 20.66 0.15
CA ALA A 146 -3.17 22.11 0.00
C ALA A 146 -2.14 22.79 -0.91
N GLN A 147 -0.98 22.14 -1.13
CA GLN A 147 0.08 22.60 -2.03
C GLN A 147 0.01 21.96 -3.43
N GLY A 148 -1.04 21.16 -3.71
CA GLY A 148 -1.29 20.58 -5.02
C GLY A 148 -0.84 19.13 -5.20
N THR A 149 -0.20 18.50 -4.20
CA THR A 149 0.14 17.06 -4.25
C THR A 149 -1.14 16.22 -4.25
N LYS A 150 -1.29 15.32 -5.20
CA LYS A 150 -2.38 14.34 -5.27
C LYS A 150 -1.95 13.02 -4.67
N PHE A 151 -2.80 12.46 -3.81
CA PHE A 151 -2.54 11.13 -3.23
C PHE A 151 -3.08 10.03 -4.14
N VAL A 152 -2.36 8.92 -4.22
CA VAL A 152 -2.70 7.81 -5.12
C VAL A 152 -2.61 6.49 -4.37
N THR A 153 -3.57 5.60 -4.57
CA THR A 153 -3.47 4.18 -4.22
C THR A 153 -3.54 3.33 -5.48
N ALA A 154 -2.83 2.21 -5.52
CA ALA A 154 -2.87 1.29 -6.65
C ALA A 154 -3.71 0.04 -6.38
N VAL A 155 -4.06 -0.23 -5.11
CA VAL A 155 -4.76 -1.44 -4.68
C VAL A 155 -5.98 -1.05 -3.84
N PRO A 156 -7.16 -1.69 -4.05
CA PRO A 156 -7.46 -2.80 -4.97
C PRO A 156 -7.55 -2.37 -6.45
N GLN A 157 -7.65 -1.09 -6.71
CA GLN A 157 -7.62 -0.44 -8.01
C GLN A 157 -6.88 0.89 -7.91
N LEU A 158 -6.45 1.41 -9.06
CA LEU A 158 -5.80 2.72 -9.09
C LEU A 158 -6.83 3.83 -8.79
N GLU A 159 -6.55 4.62 -7.76
CA GLU A 159 -7.38 5.76 -7.36
C GLU A 159 -6.54 6.99 -7.05
N ILE A 160 -6.99 8.14 -7.55
CA ILE A 160 -6.49 9.45 -7.11
C ILE A 160 -7.43 9.95 -6.02
N LEU A 161 -6.91 10.04 -4.80
CA LEU A 161 -7.67 10.43 -3.61
C LEU A 161 -7.74 11.95 -3.53
N ASN A 162 -8.89 12.52 -3.80
CA ASN A 162 -9.16 13.97 -3.68
C ASN A 162 -9.34 14.42 -2.23
#